data_9c235955092c73bd478b43d0c67c4980
#
_entry.id   9c235955092c73bd478b43d0c67c4980
#
_cell.length_a   1.000
_cell.length_b   1.000
_cell.length_c   1.000
_cell.angle_alpha   90.00
_cell.angle_beta   90.00
_cell.angle_gamma   90.00
#
_symmetry.space_group_name_H-M   'P 1'
#
loop_
_entity.id
_entity.type
_entity.pdbx_description
1 polymer ?
#
loop_
_entity_poly.entity_id
_entity_poly.type
_entity_poly.pdbx_seq_one_letter_code
_entity_poly.pdbx_strand_id
1 'polypeptide(L)'
;SRELLETEIHRFYVIERDGLITACAALYPYSDDEAELACVAVHGDYRGSNRGQRLLEQIEQEAKRRHYNRLFVLTTRTAHWFVEHGFKAGQVSELPQEKQKLYNFQRNSKVFFKTL
;
A
#
# COMPACT_ATOMS: atom_id res chain seq x y z
N SER A 1 -17.11 2.50 -13.65
CA SER A 1 -18.39 1.79 -13.64
C SER A 1 -18.44 0.80 -12.47
N ARG A 2 -19.64 0.37 -12.16
CA ARG A 2 -19.84 -0.59 -11.08
C ARG A 2 -19.13 -1.91 -11.34
N GLU A 3 -19.12 -2.35 -12.58
CA GLU A 3 -18.45 -3.60 -12.97
C GLU A 3 -16.96 -3.51 -12.75
N LEU A 4 -16.35 -2.37 -13.08
CA LEU A 4 -14.92 -2.17 -12.84
C LEU A 4 -14.61 -2.20 -11.34
N LEU A 5 -15.45 -1.56 -10.53
CA LEU A 5 -15.28 -1.57 -9.07
C LEU A 5 -15.39 -2.99 -8.52
N GLU A 6 -16.33 -3.78 -9.01
CA GLU A 6 -16.48 -5.17 -8.57
C GLU A 6 -15.27 -6.02 -8.94
N THR A 7 -14.69 -5.81 -10.12
CA THR A 7 -13.50 -6.54 -10.57
C THR A 7 -12.29 -6.29 -9.68
N GLU A 8 -12.16 -5.07 -9.16
CA GLU A 8 -10.98 -4.67 -8.39
C GLU A 8 -11.22 -4.61 -6.89
N ILE A 9 -12.46 -4.79 -6.42
CA ILE A 9 -12.80 -4.59 -5.01
C ILE A 9 -12.00 -5.49 -4.08
N HIS A 10 -11.63 -6.68 -4.51
CA HIS A 10 -10.87 -7.62 -3.68
C HIS A 10 -9.41 -7.20 -3.48
N ARG A 11 -8.94 -6.19 -4.21
CA ARG A 11 -7.61 -5.61 -4.03
C ARG A 11 -7.60 -4.46 -3.05
N PHE A 12 -8.78 -3.93 -2.70
CA PHE A 12 -8.92 -2.80 -1.79
C PHE A 12 -9.31 -3.26 -0.40
N TYR A 13 -8.76 -2.59 0.57
CA TYR A 13 -9.03 -2.81 1.99
C TYR A 13 -9.47 -1.49 2.58
N VAL A 14 -10.57 -1.52 3.33
CA VAL A 14 -11.16 -0.30 3.87
C VAL A 14 -11.48 -0.47 5.35
N ILE A 15 -11.49 0.65 6.07
CA ILE A 15 -12.03 0.73 7.41
C ILE A 15 -13.26 1.63 7.34
N GLU A 16 -14.40 1.09 7.73
CA GLU A 16 -15.66 1.82 7.80
C GLU A 16 -16.01 2.14 9.25
N ARG A 17 -16.66 3.28 9.43
CA ARG A 17 -17.27 3.65 10.70
C ARG A 17 -18.52 4.46 10.40
N ASP A 18 -19.66 4.01 10.93
CA ASP A 18 -20.95 4.67 10.77
C ASP A 18 -21.31 4.95 9.30
N GLY A 19 -20.98 3.98 8.42
CA GLY A 19 -21.25 4.10 7.00
C GLY A 19 -20.26 4.93 6.21
N LEU A 20 -19.22 5.47 6.86
CA LEU A 20 -18.20 6.28 6.22
C LEU A 20 -16.89 5.50 6.12
N ILE A 21 -16.27 5.50 4.93
CA ILE A 21 -14.95 4.92 4.74
C ILE A 21 -13.93 5.89 5.34
N THR A 22 -13.23 5.45 6.39
CA THR A 22 -12.27 6.29 7.11
C THR A 22 -10.82 6.06 6.69
N ALA A 23 -10.53 4.91 6.10
CA ALA A 23 -9.20 4.61 5.57
C ALA A 23 -9.34 3.59 4.45
N CYS A 24 -8.47 3.68 3.44
CA CYS A 24 -8.43 2.71 2.35
C CYS A 24 -7.03 2.51 1.82
N ALA A 25 -6.76 1.33 1.30
CA ALA A 25 -5.51 0.99 0.65
C ALA A 25 -5.75 -0.17 -0.32
N ALA A 26 -4.84 -0.33 -1.28
CA ALA A 26 -4.91 -1.41 -2.25
C ALA A 26 -3.63 -2.24 -2.20
N LEU A 27 -3.77 -3.53 -2.47
CA LEU A 27 -2.66 -4.47 -2.56
C LEU A 27 -2.61 -5.01 -3.98
N TYR A 28 -1.56 -4.67 -4.73
CA TYR A 28 -1.39 -5.08 -6.11
C TYR A 28 -0.25 -6.08 -6.25
N PRO A 29 -0.54 -7.31 -6.71
CA PRO A 29 0.52 -8.29 -6.91
C PRO A 29 1.39 -7.93 -8.12
N TYR A 30 2.71 -8.07 -7.97
CA TYR A 30 3.68 -7.84 -9.05
C TYR A 30 4.50 -9.08 -9.36
N SER A 31 4.58 -10.02 -8.43
CA SER A 31 5.21 -11.32 -8.64
C SER A 31 4.60 -12.31 -7.65
N ASP A 32 5.08 -13.55 -7.66
CA ASP A 32 4.56 -14.57 -6.73
C ASP A 32 4.88 -14.23 -5.27
N ASP A 33 5.90 -13.42 -5.03
CA ASP A 33 6.37 -13.13 -3.68
C ASP A 33 6.44 -11.64 -3.33
N GLU A 34 5.99 -10.75 -4.21
CA GLU A 34 6.07 -9.31 -3.97
C GLU A 34 4.81 -8.58 -4.44
N ALA A 35 4.34 -7.64 -3.62
CA ALA A 35 3.16 -6.84 -3.94
C ALA A 35 3.37 -5.38 -3.57
N GLU A 36 2.63 -4.51 -4.24
CA GLU A 36 2.65 -3.07 -3.98
C GLU A 36 1.50 -2.68 -3.07
N LEU A 37 1.81 -1.89 -2.04
CA LEU A 37 0.82 -1.20 -1.22
C LEU A 37 0.56 0.16 -1.86
N ALA A 38 -0.64 0.36 -2.39
CA ALA A 38 -0.99 1.56 -3.14
C ALA A 38 -2.29 2.19 -2.64
N CYS A 39 -2.55 3.41 -3.07
CA CYS A 39 -3.81 4.13 -2.79
C CYS A 39 -4.11 4.25 -1.29
N VAL A 40 -3.09 4.46 -0.47
CA VAL A 40 -3.28 4.64 0.97
C VAL A 40 -3.88 6.01 1.24
N ALA A 41 -5.02 6.04 1.92
CA ALA A 41 -5.69 7.27 2.30
C ALA A 41 -6.39 7.10 3.64
N VAL A 42 -6.36 8.14 4.46
CA VAL A 42 -7.07 8.18 5.73
C VAL A 42 -7.89 9.48 5.74
N HIS A 43 -9.18 9.38 6.04
CA HIS A 43 -10.05 10.55 6.11
C HIS A 43 -9.50 11.55 7.14
N GLY A 44 -9.49 12.85 6.80
CA GLY A 44 -8.86 13.88 7.61
C GLY A 44 -9.34 13.92 9.06
N ASP A 45 -10.62 13.69 9.30
CA ASP A 45 -11.19 13.71 10.65
C ASP A 45 -10.75 12.52 11.52
N TYR A 46 -10.15 11.51 10.91
CA TYR A 46 -9.74 10.29 11.60
C TYR A 46 -8.23 10.09 11.64
N ARG A 47 -7.46 11.07 11.18
CA ARG A 47 -6.00 11.02 11.26
C ARG A 47 -5.58 11.04 12.73
N GLY A 48 -4.56 10.25 13.05
CA GLY A 48 -4.07 10.16 14.42
C GLY A 48 -4.81 9.15 15.30
N SER A 49 -5.83 8.46 14.77
CA SER A 49 -6.61 7.48 15.53
C SER A 49 -6.17 6.04 15.27
N ASN A 50 -4.95 5.82 14.77
CA ASN A 50 -4.36 4.51 14.46
C ASN A 50 -5.09 3.72 13.35
N ARG A 51 -5.94 4.38 12.58
CA ARG A 51 -6.68 3.69 11.51
C ARG A 51 -5.76 3.24 10.38
N GLY A 52 -4.79 4.08 10.01
CA GLY A 52 -3.80 3.71 9.01
C GLY A 52 -2.97 2.52 9.46
N GLN A 53 -2.55 2.51 10.71
CA GLN A 53 -1.79 1.40 11.28
C GLN A 53 -2.61 0.11 11.27
N ARG A 54 -3.87 0.16 11.68
CA ARG A 54 -4.75 -1.01 11.70
C ARG A 54 -4.98 -1.55 10.29
N LEU A 55 -5.15 -0.65 9.33
CA LEU A 55 -5.30 -1.04 7.93
C LEU A 55 -4.03 -1.71 7.41
N LEU A 56 -2.86 -1.14 7.71
CA LEU A 56 -1.58 -1.72 7.31
C LEU A 56 -1.41 -3.12 7.92
N GLU A 57 -1.70 -3.28 9.20
CA GLU A 57 -1.60 -4.59 9.86
C GLU A 57 -2.48 -5.64 9.18
N GLN A 58 -3.69 -5.25 8.82
CA GLN A 58 -4.61 -6.14 8.13
C GLN A 58 -4.08 -6.54 6.76
N ILE A 59 -3.52 -5.58 6.02
CA ILE A 59 -2.94 -5.83 4.71
C ILE A 59 -1.71 -6.74 4.83
N GLU A 60 -0.87 -6.52 5.84
CA GLU A 60 0.31 -7.36 6.06
C GLU A 60 -0.09 -8.80 6.37
N GLN A 61 -1.14 -9.01 7.18
CA GLN A 61 -1.64 -10.34 7.46
C GLN A 61 -2.16 -11.02 6.19
N GLU A 62 -2.89 -10.29 5.36
CA GLU A 62 -3.39 -10.81 4.11
C GLU A 62 -2.26 -11.14 3.14
N ALA A 63 -1.23 -10.30 3.07
CA ALA A 63 -0.06 -10.53 2.24
C ALA A 63 0.69 -11.80 2.68
N LYS A 64 0.84 -11.98 3.99
CA LYS A 64 1.48 -13.19 4.53
C LYS A 64 0.66 -14.43 4.21
N ARG A 65 -0.67 -14.35 4.32
CA ARG A 65 -1.57 -15.45 3.99
C ARG A 65 -1.42 -15.86 2.53
N ARG A 66 -1.17 -14.90 1.65
CA ARG A 66 -0.96 -15.13 0.22
C ARG A 66 0.49 -15.48 -0.12
N HIS A 67 1.34 -15.63 0.90
CA HIS A 67 2.76 -16.01 0.75
C HIS A 67 3.65 -14.95 0.08
N TYR A 68 3.25 -13.68 0.15
CA TYR A 68 4.15 -12.59 -0.25
C TYR A 68 5.24 -12.44 0.79
N ASN A 69 6.47 -12.23 0.32
CA ASN A 69 7.63 -12.06 1.20
C ASN A 69 7.96 -10.60 1.45
N ARG A 70 7.52 -9.71 0.56
CA ARG A 70 7.89 -8.31 0.63
C ARG A 70 6.77 -7.42 0.08
N LEU A 71 6.56 -6.29 0.75
CA LEU A 71 5.72 -5.21 0.25
C LEU A 71 6.60 -4.03 -0.15
N PHE A 72 6.19 -3.28 -1.15
CA PHE A 72 6.82 -2.00 -1.47
C PHE A 72 5.77 -0.91 -1.64
N VAL A 73 6.22 0.33 -1.45
CA VAL A 73 5.36 1.50 -1.59
C VAL A 73 6.17 2.61 -2.24
N LEU A 74 5.51 3.38 -3.12
CA LEU A 74 6.05 4.60 -3.69
C LEU A 74 5.28 5.77 -3.09
N THR A 75 6.01 6.74 -2.52
CA THR A 75 5.38 7.89 -1.89
C THR A 75 6.18 9.16 -2.10
N THR A 76 5.48 10.29 -2.17
CA THR A 76 6.09 11.60 -2.25
C THR A 76 5.92 12.41 -0.96
N ARG A 77 4.96 12.04 -0.10
CA ARG A 77 4.58 12.86 1.06
C ARG A 77 4.55 12.12 2.40
N THR A 78 4.40 10.80 2.39
CA THR A 78 4.16 10.05 3.62
C THR A 78 5.31 9.10 3.98
N ALA A 79 6.52 9.40 3.50
CA ALA A 79 7.69 8.57 3.74
C ALA A 79 7.93 8.31 5.24
N HIS A 80 7.82 9.35 6.04
CA HIS A 80 8.07 9.26 7.48
C HIS A 80 7.14 8.24 8.16
N TRP A 81 5.86 8.27 7.79
CA TRP A 81 4.88 7.33 8.34
C TRP A 81 5.26 5.88 8.03
N PHE A 82 5.69 5.62 6.80
CA PHE A 82 6.09 4.27 6.41
C PHE A 82 7.35 3.81 7.13
N VAL A 83 8.32 4.70 7.30
CA VAL A 83 9.53 4.37 8.06
C VAL A 83 9.18 4.02 9.50
N GLU A 84 8.28 4.77 10.12
CA GLU A 84 7.83 4.49 11.48
C GLU A 84 7.13 3.14 11.61
N HIS A 85 6.59 2.61 10.51
CA HIS A 85 5.87 1.35 10.49
C HIS A 85 6.68 0.20 9.90
N GLY A 86 8.00 0.35 9.87
CA GLY A 86 8.91 -0.75 9.55
C GLY A 86 9.37 -0.82 8.10
N PHE A 87 9.01 0.14 7.26
CA PHE A 87 9.49 0.20 5.89
C PHE A 87 10.89 0.82 5.85
N LYS A 88 11.71 0.36 4.92
CA LYS A 88 13.07 0.85 4.73
C LYS A 88 13.23 1.42 3.33
N ALA A 89 13.96 2.53 3.22
CA ALA A 89 14.24 3.15 1.93
C ALA A 89 15.03 2.21 1.04
N GLY A 90 14.70 2.20 -0.25
CA GLY A 90 15.40 1.39 -1.24
C GLY A 90 15.54 2.15 -2.56
N GLN A 91 16.00 1.46 -3.58
CA GLN A 91 16.25 2.02 -4.90
C GLN A 91 15.22 1.55 -5.89
N VAL A 92 14.97 2.36 -6.94
CA VAL A 92 14.08 1.97 -8.04
C VAL A 92 14.52 0.64 -8.67
N SER A 93 15.83 0.42 -8.75
CA SER A 93 16.40 -0.82 -9.29
C SER A 93 16.02 -2.07 -8.51
N GLU A 94 15.57 -1.92 -7.26
CA GLU A 94 15.13 -3.04 -6.44
C GLU A 94 13.67 -3.42 -6.66
N LEU A 95 12.91 -2.59 -7.39
CA LEU A 95 11.52 -2.86 -7.70
C LEU A 95 11.39 -4.01 -8.71
N PRO A 96 10.26 -4.72 -8.72
CA PRO A 96 9.97 -5.67 -9.80
C PRO A 96 10.06 -4.97 -11.16
N GLN A 97 10.55 -5.68 -12.18
CA GLN A 97 10.77 -5.09 -13.50
C GLN A 97 9.51 -4.44 -14.06
N GLU A 98 8.35 -5.06 -13.84
CA GLU A 98 7.08 -4.50 -14.31
C GLU A 98 6.81 -3.13 -13.69
N LYS A 99 7.15 -2.96 -12.41
CA LYS A 99 6.96 -1.68 -11.74
C LYS A 99 8.00 -0.65 -12.15
N GLN A 100 9.24 -1.06 -12.41
CA GLN A 100 10.28 -0.16 -12.90
C GLN A 100 9.85 0.54 -14.19
N LYS A 101 9.19 -0.19 -15.07
CA LYS A 101 8.69 0.36 -16.34
C LYS A 101 7.63 1.44 -16.12
N LEU A 102 6.89 1.35 -15.02
CA LEU A 102 5.82 2.29 -14.70
C LEU A 102 6.28 3.44 -13.81
N TYR A 103 7.52 3.41 -13.36
CA TYR A 103 8.03 4.46 -12.48
C TYR A 103 8.14 5.79 -13.22
N ASN A 104 7.56 6.83 -12.63
CA ASN A 104 7.59 8.17 -13.19
C ASN A 104 8.65 9.02 -12.47
N PHE A 105 9.81 9.18 -13.10
CA PHE A 105 10.91 9.96 -12.53
C PHE A 105 10.56 11.43 -12.30
N GLN A 106 9.60 11.96 -13.05
CA GLN A 106 9.18 13.35 -12.88
C GLN A 106 8.48 13.58 -11.54
N ARG A 107 7.78 12.58 -11.03
CA ARG A 107 7.14 12.67 -9.72
C ARG A 107 8.13 12.53 -8.58
N ASN A 108 9.28 11.97 -8.86
CA ASN A 108 10.36 11.78 -7.89
C ASN A 108 9.89 11.08 -6.61
N SER A 109 9.05 10.07 -6.76
CA SER A 109 8.59 9.27 -5.63
C SER A 109 9.75 8.49 -5.01
N LYS A 110 9.74 8.40 -3.69
CA LYS A 110 10.69 7.57 -2.96
C LYS A 110 10.14 6.16 -2.81
N VAL A 111 11.02 5.18 -2.80
CA VAL A 111 10.67 3.77 -2.74
C VAL A 111 11.01 3.21 -1.36
N PHE A 112 10.07 2.50 -0.75
CA PHE A 112 10.26 1.86 0.54
C PHE A 112 9.82 0.41 0.46
N PHE A 113 10.51 -0.45 1.21
CA PHE A 113 10.26 -1.89 1.24
C PHE A 113 10.07 -2.37 2.67
N LYS A 114 9.21 -3.37 2.84
CA LYS A 114 9.07 -4.07 4.11
C LYS A 114 9.05 -5.57 3.86
N THR A 115 9.99 -6.28 4.48
CA THR A 115 10.02 -7.75 4.46
C THR A 115 8.99 -8.26 5.46
N LEU A 116 8.17 -9.17 5.01
CA LEU A 116 7.09 -9.74 5.82
C LEU A 116 7.53 -10.96 6.63
#